data_c0330718efc50017eb227fcf983b68d0
#
_entry.id   c0330718efc50017eb227fcf983b68d0
#
_cell.length_a   1.000
_cell.length_b   1.000
_cell.length_c   1.000
_cell.angle_alpha   90.00
_cell.angle_beta   90.00
_cell.angle_gamma   90.00
#
_symmetry.space_group_name_H-M   'P 1'
#
loop_
_entity.id
_entity.type
_entity.pdbx_description
1 polymer ?
#
loop_
_entity_poly.entity_id
_entity_poly.type
_entity_poly.pdbx_seq_one_letter_code
_entity_poly.pdbx_strand_id
1 'polypeptide(L)'
;MTRKLTASFTVASLFFAVPQVALAQAAPAPAPQEPPAQGPVPPSAPQPSAAPMLAPPLAEPAPPVLVAPSPPAAPAGPSVQLMSLEIMRDKGLITKAEYEGAVHDLAESVGEMQAMKKQNIVFAKWATTLYGFVEADSIYDSTRSLNDLAGNSLIAPAGSLNGDNSRWTFGARNSRLGLRLAAPETHGVRASAQVEADFLGTQLPVGTGPYCTAASCVNPAFGSEGAFLTNPTFRIRHMNLKLETPVVDLLFGQYWQLFGWGSAYQPNTVEIQGVPGDLYARTPQFRISKTLKADPVTVDIAIAAVRPVQRDGGLPDGEAGLRFAIDSWTGAQTTGSTGTQTAPFSVGATGLLRHVSVNDYPAQGTNTKDLTLSAVAFDGFLPVVPGTAEKRDNSLSFNGEFATGYGDADMYTGLTGGLAFPSTTAGYAPDIDPGIVTYDSSGKLHGIQWTSYVIGAQYYLPGVDGKLWLSGNYTHMQSANSHFYAFGGTSGTTKSVMAAEDWFDVNLFTDPVPGIRFGLEYANTNTMYVNGIHAINHRAQFSGFFIF
;
A
#
# COMPACT_ATOMS: atom_id res chain seq x y z
N MET A 1 -16.18 26.49 51.60
CA MET A 1 -17.15 25.43 51.24
C MET A 1 -16.78 24.90 49.87
N THR A 2 -15.95 23.87 49.86
CA THR A 2 -15.39 23.26 48.67
C THR A 2 -16.14 21.96 48.40
N ARG A 3 -16.94 21.89 47.35
CA ARG A 3 -17.59 20.66 46.90
C ARG A 3 -16.65 19.94 45.90
N LYS A 4 -16.16 18.78 46.33
CA LYS A 4 -15.50 17.81 45.44
C LYS A 4 -16.57 17.08 44.62
N LEU A 5 -16.53 17.19 43.29
CA LEU A 5 -17.25 16.30 42.39
C LEU A 5 -16.39 15.06 42.14
N THR A 6 -16.87 13.93 42.64
CA THR A 6 -16.32 12.61 42.31
C THR A 6 -17.10 12.07 41.11
N ALA A 7 -16.48 12.00 39.95
CA ALA A 7 -17.04 11.33 38.77
C ALA A 7 -16.67 9.85 38.79
N SER A 8 -17.66 8.99 39.03
CA SER A 8 -17.50 7.55 38.89
C SER A 8 -17.64 7.17 37.41
N PHE A 9 -16.56 6.68 36.80
CA PHE A 9 -16.61 6.05 35.49
C PHE A 9 -16.98 4.57 35.67
N THR A 10 -18.17 4.20 35.24
CA THR A 10 -18.57 2.79 35.07
C THR A 10 -18.06 2.31 33.73
N VAL A 11 -17.05 1.44 33.74
CA VAL A 11 -16.57 0.74 32.54
C VAL A 11 -17.58 -0.35 32.21
N ALA A 12 -18.35 -0.16 31.15
CA ALA A 12 -19.21 -1.17 30.59
C ALA A 12 -18.35 -2.18 29.82
N SER A 13 -18.19 -3.38 30.37
CA SER A 13 -17.55 -4.51 29.72
C SER A 13 -18.48 -5.04 28.63
N LEU A 14 -18.20 -4.75 27.35
CA LEU A 14 -18.82 -5.43 26.23
C LEU A 14 -18.15 -6.81 26.06
N PHE A 15 -18.80 -7.86 26.54
CA PHE A 15 -18.48 -9.24 26.17
C PHE A 15 -19.01 -9.50 24.76
N PHE A 16 -18.14 -9.73 23.81
CA PHE A 16 -18.52 -10.32 22.53
C PHE A 16 -18.78 -11.81 22.75
N ALA A 17 -20.04 -12.20 22.62
CA ALA A 17 -20.43 -13.60 22.57
C ALA A 17 -20.05 -14.17 21.22
N VAL A 18 -19.07 -15.07 21.18
CA VAL A 18 -18.74 -15.88 20.03
C VAL A 18 -19.77 -17.02 19.94
N PRO A 19 -20.52 -17.18 18.84
CA PRO A 19 -21.40 -18.31 18.69
C PRO A 19 -20.58 -19.60 18.52
N GLN A 20 -20.75 -20.56 19.44
CA GLN A 20 -20.25 -21.91 19.28
C GLN A 20 -21.07 -22.61 18.18
N VAL A 21 -20.43 -22.87 17.04
CA VAL A 21 -20.99 -23.76 16.01
C VAL A 21 -20.75 -25.21 16.44
N ALA A 22 -21.83 -25.94 16.64
CA ALA A 22 -21.80 -27.37 16.96
C ALA A 22 -21.23 -28.15 15.77
N LEU A 23 -20.17 -28.91 16.00
CA LEU A 23 -19.60 -29.87 15.06
C LEU A 23 -20.59 -31.04 14.87
N ALA A 24 -21.23 -31.09 13.71
CA ALA A 24 -21.94 -32.30 13.26
C ALA A 24 -20.90 -33.25 12.64
N GLN A 25 -20.80 -34.46 13.20
CA GLN A 25 -19.98 -35.56 12.65
C GLN A 25 -20.51 -35.97 11.27
N ALA A 26 -19.67 -35.84 10.24
CA ALA A 26 -19.96 -36.37 8.92
C ALA A 26 -19.66 -37.88 8.84
N ALA A 27 -20.55 -38.61 8.18
CA ALA A 27 -20.40 -40.03 7.91
C ALA A 27 -19.26 -40.30 6.91
N PRO A 28 -18.59 -41.47 6.94
CA PRO A 28 -17.44 -41.74 6.08
C PRO A 28 -17.85 -41.90 4.61
N ALA A 29 -17.04 -41.33 3.73
CA ALA A 29 -17.18 -41.38 2.27
C ALA A 29 -16.84 -42.76 1.72
N PRO A 30 -17.46 -43.19 0.59
CA PRO A 30 -17.14 -44.48 -0.06
C PRO A 30 -15.78 -44.41 -0.78
N ALA A 31 -15.11 -45.57 -0.85
CA ALA A 31 -13.79 -45.74 -1.41
C ALA A 31 -13.70 -45.37 -2.91
N PRO A 32 -12.55 -44.88 -3.41
CA PRO A 32 -12.36 -44.51 -4.81
C PRO A 32 -12.34 -45.76 -5.71
N GLN A 33 -13.01 -45.66 -6.86
CA GLN A 33 -12.91 -46.65 -7.94
C GLN A 33 -11.65 -46.40 -8.78
N GLU A 34 -10.88 -47.44 -9.06
CA GLU A 34 -9.69 -47.39 -9.93
C GLU A 34 -10.07 -47.01 -11.38
N PRO A 35 -9.28 -46.16 -12.04
CA PRO A 35 -9.49 -45.85 -13.45
C PRO A 35 -9.03 -47.01 -14.36
N PRO A 36 -9.62 -47.18 -15.56
CA PRO A 36 -9.27 -48.25 -16.47
C PRO A 36 -7.87 -48.03 -17.09
N ALA A 37 -7.12 -49.11 -17.25
CA ALA A 37 -5.79 -49.15 -17.78
C ALA A 37 -5.73 -48.62 -19.23
N GLN A 38 -4.84 -47.65 -19.48
CA GLN A 38 -4.49 -47.14 -20.80
C GLN A 38 -3.47 -48.07 -21.48
N GLY A 39 -3.74 -48.43 -22.72
CA GLY A 39 -2.87 -49.24 -23.54
C GLY A 39 -1.58 -48.49 -23.97
N PRO A 40 -0.56 -49.22 -24.45
CA PRO A 40 0.78 -48.66 -24.68
C PRO A 40 0.82 -47.70 -25.88
N VAL A 41 1.43 -46.54 -25.65
CA VAL A 41 1.73 -45.50 -26.67
C VAL A 41 2.99 -45.90 -27.45
N PRO A 42 3.02 -45.81 -28.79
CA PRO A 42 4.20 -46.14 -29.57
C PRO A 42 5.31 -45.07 -29.43
N PRO A 43 6.60 -45.43 -29.50
CA PRO A 43 7.71 -44.51 -29.31
C PRO A 43 7.86 -43.53 -30.49
N SER A 44 7.98 -42.25 -30.18
CA SER A 44 8.32 -41.20 -31.15
C SER A 44 9.81 -41.22 -31.50
N ALA A 45 10.10 -40.99 -32.77
CA ALA A 45 11.47 -40.98 -33.32
C ALA A 45 12.31 -39.81 -32.79
N PRO A 46 13.65 -39.99 -32.65
CA PRO A 46 14.51 -38.94 -32.11
C PRO A 46 14.76 -37.83 -33.14
N GLN A 47 14.58 -36.59 -32.72
CA GLN A 47 15.05 -35.41 -33.46
C GLN A 47 16.55 -35.17 -33.23
N PRO A 48 17.31 -34.75 -34.26
CA PRO A 48 18.73 -34.45 -34.09
C PRO A 48 18.97 -33.21 -33.25
N SER A 49 19.78 -33.38 -32.21
CA SER A 49 20.26 -32.33 -31.32
C SER A 49 21.21 -31.38 -32.05
N ALA A 50 20.89 -30.11 -32.14
CA ALA A 50 21.85 -29.08 -32.53
C ALA A 50 22.78 -28.78 -31.35
N ALA A 51 24.08 -28.87 -31.57
CA ALA A 51 25.12 -28.58 -30.61
C ALA A 51 25.10 -27.09 -30.24
N PRO A 52 25.26 -26.72 -28.94
CA PRO A 52 25.33 -25.32 -28.54
C PRO A 52 26.68 -24.72 -28.96
N MET A 53 26.65 -23.63 -29.74
CA MET A 53 27.81 -22.78 -29.94
C MET A 53 28.14 -22.07 -28.61
N LEU A 54 29.33 -22.36 -28.10
CA LEU A 54 29.90 -21.62 -26.95
C LEU A 54 30.21 -20.19 -27.40
N ALA A 55 29.53 -19.23 -26.79
CA ALA A 55 29.89 -17.82 -26.88
C ALA A 55 31.21 -17.57 -26.12
N PRO A 56 32.10 -16.68 -26.62
CA PRO A 56 33.33 -16.35 -25.92
C PRO A 56 33.03 -15.69 -24.57
N PRO A 57 33.88 -15.91 -23.56
CA PRO A 57 33.67 -15.32 -22.25
C PRO A 57 33.77 -13.80 -22.35
N LEU A 58 32.75 -13.12 -21.81
CA LEU A 58 32.77 -11.66 -21.59
C LEU A 58 33.90 -11.35 -20.61
N ALA A 59 34.76 -10.40 -20.99
CA ALA A 59 35.81 -9.89 -20.11
C ALA A 59 35.21 -9.34 -18.82
N GLU A 60 35.73 -9.77 -17.66
CA GLU A 60 35.38 -9.21 -16.37
C GLU A 60 35.57 -7.69 -16.37
N PRO A 61 34.59 -6.90 -15.86
CA PRO A 61 34.81 -5.46 -15.71
C PRO A 61 35.91 -5.24 -14.66
N ALA A 62 36.85 -4.36 -14.98
CA ALA A 62 37.91 -3.96 -14.07
C ALA A 62 37.30 -3.44 -12.73
N PRO A 63 37.94 -3.76 -11.59
CA PRO A 63 37.44 -3.29 -10.30
C PRO A 63 37.40 -1.75 -10.28
N PRO A 64 36.38 -1.17 -9.61
CA PRO A 64 36.26 0.29 -9.53
C PRO A 64 37.50 0.87 -8.86
N VAL A 65 38.11 1.85 -9.50
CA VAL A 65 39.20 2.63 -8.93
C VAL A 65 38.64 3.38 -7.71
N LEU A 66 39.06 2.98 -6.51
CA LEU A 66 38.79 3.72 -5.29
C LEU A 66 39.44 5.10 -5.41
N VAL A 67 38.64 6.11 -5.73
CA VAL A 67 39.06 7.51 -5.61
C VAL A 67 39.29 7.78 -4.12
N ALA A 68 40.53 8.10 -3.75
CA ALA A 68 40.84 8.48 -2.38
C ALA A 68 39.95 9.68 -1.94
N PRO A 69 39.42 9.67 -0.71
CA PRO A 69 38.63 10.80 -0.23
C PRO A 69 39.46 12.06 -0.30
N SER A 70 38.89 13.14 -0.86
CA SER A 70 39.50 14.47 -0.88
C SER A 70 39.86 14.87 0.55
N PRO A 71 41.01 15.54 0.78
CA PRO A 71 41.37 15.98 2.10
C PRO A 71 40.27 16.90 2.69
N PRO A 72 40.03 16.83 4.01
CA PRO A 72 39.03 17.66 4.66
C PRO A 72 39.29 19.14 4.33
N ALA A 73 38.25 19.85 3.91
CA ALA A 73 38.33 21.28 3.67
C ALA A 73 38.86 21.99 4.94
N ALA A 74 39.80 22.91 4.74
CA ALA A 74 40.34 23.73 5.83
C ALA A 74 39.17 24.39 6.60
N PRO A 75 39.25 24.54 7.94
CA PRO A 75 38.19 25.14 8.73
C PRO A 75 37.85 26.51 8.17
N ALA A 76 36.58 26.71 7.82
CA ALA A 76 36.08 28.01 7.39
C ALA A 76 36.35 29.01 8.51
N GLY A 77 37.03 30.11 8.17
CA GLY A 77 37.27 31.22 9.11
C GLY A 77 35.93 31.78 9.66
N PRO A 78 35.97 32.56 10.73
CA PRO A 78 34.75 33.05 11.37
C PRO A 78 33.84 33.72 10.36
N SER A 79 32.55 33.45 10.42
CA SER A 79 31.56 33.97 9.47
C SER A 79 31.57 35.51 9.54
N VAL A 80 31.33 36.18 8.42
CA VAL A 80 31.23 37.65 8.33
C VAL A 80 30.27 38.21 9.39
N GLN A 81 29.24 37.48 9.75
CA GLN A 81 28.28 37.85 10.79
C GLN A 81 28.87 37.81 12.19
N LEU A 82 29.71 36.83 12.52
CA LEU A 82 30.40 36.72 13.80
C LEU A 82 31.41 37.88 13.95
N MET A 83 32.16 38.18 12.90
CA MET A 83 33.06 39.33 12.87
C MET A 83 32.33 40.68 13.02
N SER A 84 31.14 40.80 12.42
CA SER A 84 30.29 41.99 12.57
C SER A 84 29.79 42.19 14.00
N LEU A 85 29.34 41.10 14.65
CA LEU A 85 28.91 41.10 16.05
C LEU A 85 30.08 41.44 17.01
N GLU A 86 31.29 40.93 16.76
CA GLU A 86 32.49 41.28 17.53
C GLU A 86 32.84 42.77 17.40
N ILE A 87 32.81 43.32 16.19
CA ILE A 87 33.06 44.73 15.94
C ILE A 87 32.01 45.61 16.65
N MET A 88 30.72 45.21 16.64
CA MET A 88 29.66 45.94 17.33
C MET A 88 29.86 45.95 18.84
N ARG A 89 30.25 44.82 19.43
CA ARG A 89 30.58 44.72 20.86
C ARG A 89 31.79 45.59 21.20
N ASP A 90 32.86 45.51 20.43
CA ASP A 90 34.12 46.21 20.71
C ASP A 90 33.96 47.72 20.53
N LYS A 91 33.02 48.17 19.72
CA LYS A 91 32.63 49.59 19.59
C LYS A 91 31.60 50.04 20.61
N GLY A 92 31.16 49.16 21.52
CA GLY A 92 30.15 49.48 22.53
C GLY A 92 28.74 49.71 21.97
N LEU A 93 28.46 49.24 20.76
CA LEU A 93 27.16 49.38 20.12
C LEU A 93 26.14 48.32 20.62
N ILE A 94 26.63 47.23 21.18
CA ILE A 94 25.84 46.19 21.85
C ILE A 94 26.51 45.80 23.16
N THR A 95 25.72 45.42 24.15
CA THR A 95 26.19 44.92 25.43
C THR A 95 26.77 43.50 25.29
N LYS A 96 27.54 43.07 26.29
CA LYS A 96 28.09 41.73 26.32
C LYS A 96 26.97 40.67 26.32
N ALA A 97 25.86 40.90 27.02
CA ALA A 97 24.71 39.99 27.07
C ALA A 97 24.01 39.91 25.71
N GLU A 98 23.84 41.02 25.00
CA GLU A 98 23.24 41.05 23.66
C GLU A 98 24.17 40.36 22.63
N TYR A 99 25.48 40.49 22.77
CA TYR A 99 26.46 39.76 21.95
C TYR A 99 26.37 38.25 22.19
N GLU A 100 26.34 37.79 23.46
CA GLU A 100 26.24 36.37 23.81
C GLU A 100 24.91 35.76 23.33
N GLY A 101 23.79 36.50 23.44
CA GLY A 101 22.50 36.10 22.89
C GLY A 101 22.53 35.94 21.36
N ALA A 102 23.05 36.96 20.66
CA ALA A 102 23.12 36.92 19.19
C ALA A 102 24.09 35.84 18.66
N VAL A 103 25.16 35.51 19.40
CA VAL A 103 26.05 34.37 19.06
C VAL A 103 25.36 33.04 19.29
N HIS A 104 24.58 32.93 20.36
CA HIS A 104 23.78 31.72 20.62
C HIS A 104 22.74 31.49 19.51
N ASP A 105 21.95 32.50 19.15
CA ASP A 105 20.94 32.43 18.09
C ASP A 105 21.58 32.13 16.72
N LEU A 106 22.76 32.68 16.45
CA LEU A 106 23.52 32.38 15.23
C LEU A 106 24.03 30.94 15.23
N ALA A 107 24.48 30.41 16.37
CA ALA A 107 24.94 29.02 16.49
C ALA A 107 23.77 28.04 16.34
N GLU A 108 22.62 28.35 16.89
CA GLU A 108 21.40 27.56 16.74
C GLU A 108 20.93 27.54 15.28
N SER A 109 20.85 28.69 14.62
CA SER A 109 20.49 28.82 13.20
C SER A 109 21.49 28.14 12.26
N VAL A 110 22.79 28.17 12.57
CA VAL A 110 23.82 27.42 11.82
C VAL A 110 23.71 25.93 12.08
N GLY A 111 23.39 25.52 13.30
CA GLY A 111 23.12 24.12 13.67
C GLY A 111 21.90 23.57 12.91
N GLU A 112 20.82 24.32 12.86
CA GLU A 112 19.62 23.95 12.08
C GLU A 112 19.91 23.90 10.57
N MET A 113 20.64 24.87 10.01
CA MET A 113 21.06 24.84 8.61
C MET A 113 22.01 23.68 8.29
N GLN A 114 22.90 23.31 9.23
CA GLN A 114 23.77 22.14 9.06
C GLN A 114 22.99 20.82 9.19
N ALA A 115 22.01 20.75 10.06
CA ALA A 115 21.10 19.62 10.16
C ALA A 115 20.25 19.46 8.90
N MET A 116 19.71 20.55 8.35
CA MET A 116 19.02 20.56 7.05
C MET A 116 19.95 20.20 5.88
N LYS A 117 21.21 20.68 5.89
CA LYS A 117 22.21 20.32 4.87
C LYS A 117 22.63 18.85 4.91
N LYS A 118 22.57 18.19 6.07
CA LYS A 118 22.86 16.76 6.17
C LYS A 118 21.76 15.87 5.56
N GLN A 119 20.56 16.38 5.40
CA GLN A 119 19.43 15.63 4.84
C GLN A 119 19.14 15.95 3.37
N ASN A 120 19.67 17.05 2.84
CA ASN A 120 19.36 17.51 1.48
C ASN A 120 20.62 17.63 0.62
N ILE A 121 20.62 16.93 -0.49
CA ILE A 121 21.57 17.18 -1.59
C ILE A 121 21.01 18.35 -2.41
N VAL A 122 21.75 19.44 -2.50
CA VAL A 122 21.32 20.61 -3.28
C VAL A 122 21.87 20.51 -4.69
N PHE A 123 20.99 20.32 -5.66
CA PHE A 123 21.31 20.43 -7.07
C PHE A 123 20.94 21.83 -7.58
N ALA A 124 21.92 22.66 -7.81
CA ALA A 124 21.76 24.05 -8.23
C ALA A 124 20.90 24.87 -7.24
N LYS A 125 19.72 25.32 -7.67
CA LYS A 125 18.78 26.11 -6.84
C LYS A 125 17.72 25.26 -6.12
N TRP A 126 17.77 23.92 -6.24
CA TRP A 126 16.69 23.02 -5.85
C TRP A 126 17.11 22.18 -4.65
N ALA A 127 16.30 22.20 -3.60
CA ALA A 127 16.45 21.27 -2.48
C ALA A 127 15.99 19.89 -2.93
N THR A 128 16.86 18.90 -2.77
CA THR A 128 16.56 17.50 -3.12
C THR A 128 16.73 16.63 -1.90
N THR A 129 15.70 15.88 -1.55
CA THR A 129 15.71 14.91 -0.46
C THR A 129 15.64 13.50 -1.06
N LEU A 130 16.66 12.70 -0.80
CA LEU A 130 16.60 11.24 -1.01
C LEU A 130 15.95 10.64 0.23
N TYR A 131 14.98 9.74 0.04
CA TYR A 131 14.31 9.04 1.12
C TYR A 131 13.93 7.63 0.68
N GLY A 132 13.64 6.79 1.63
CA GLY A 132 13.22 5.43 1.35
C GLY A 132 13.58 4.45 2.45
N PHE A 133 13.63 3.19 2.07
CA PHE A 133 14.09 2.12 2.94
C PHE A 133 14.59 0.93 2.12
N VAL A 134 15.52 0.21 2.70
CA VAL A 134 15.88 -1.14 2.26
C VAL A 134 15.17 -2.11 3.19
N GLU A 135 14.49 -3.09 2.62
CA GLU A 135 13.73 -4.10 3.35
C GLU A 135 14.20 -5.49 2.97
N ALA A 136 14.27 -6.36 3.96
CA ALA A 136 14.55 -7.79 3.77
C ALA A 136 13.51 -8.60 4.53
N ASP A 137 12.82 -9.47 3.81
CA ASP A 137 11.69 -10.26 4.28
C ASP A 137 12.03 -11.73 4.39
N SER A 138 11.48 -12.37 5.41
CA SER A 138 11.41 -13.82 5.58
C SER A 138 9.95 -14.17 5.87
N ILE A 139 9.29 -14.83 4.92
CA ILE A 139 7.85 -15.05 4.93
C ILE A 139 7.56 -16.54 4.85
N TYR A 140 6.77 -17.05 5.78
CA TYR A 140 6.18 -18.38 5.74
C TYR A 140 4.69 -18.28 5.52
N ASP A 141 4.17 -18.99 4.51
CA ASP A 141 2.75 -19.16 4.24
C ASP A 141 2.36 -20.63 4.38
N SER A 142 1.21 -20.91 5.00
CA SER A 142 0.67 -22.27 5.11
C SER A 142 0.16 -22.83 3.78
N THR A 143 -0.02 -21.96 2.77
CA THR A 143 -0.38 -22.32 1.40
C THR A 143 0.58 -21.69 0.41
N ARG A 144 0.55 -22.09 -0.86
CA ARG A 144 1.30 -21.47 -1.96
C ARG A 144 0.48 -20.39 -2.70
N SER A 145 -0.49 -19.80 -2.02
CA SER A 145 -1.42 -18.85 -2.63
C SER A 145 -0.85 -17.47 -2.79
N LEU A 146 -0.05 -17.03 -1.82
CA LEU A 146 0.53 -15.69 -1.78
C LEU A 146 1.97 -15.72 -2.29
N ASN A 147 2.51 -14.57 -2.68
CA ASN A 147 3.93 -14.36 -2.93
C ASN A 147 4.55 -13.51 -1.80
N ASP A 148 5.51 -12.67 -2.10
CA ASP A 148 6.07 -11.69 -1.16
C ASP A 148 5.08 -10.56 -0.78
N LEU A 149 3.88 -10.54 -1.37
CA LEU A 149 2.77 -9.65 -1.03
C LEU A 149 1.54 -10.46 -0.64
N ALA A 150 0.80 -9.98 0.35
CA ALA A 150 -0.48 -10.57 0.75
C ALA A 150 -1.63 -10.17 -0.18
N GLY A 151 -1.52 -9.02 -0.86
CA GLY A 151 -2.57 -8.51 -1.74
C GLY A 151 -2.59 -9.15 -3.13
N ASN A 152 -3.71 -9.01 -3.83
CA ASN A 152 -3.93 -9.42 -5.23
C ASN A 152 -3.87 -10.94 -5.49
N SER A 153 -4.08 -11.77 -4.49
CA SER A 153 -4.07 -13.23 -4.63
C SER A 153 -5.21 -13.86 -3.84
N LEU A 154 -5.89 -14.80 -4.46
CA LEU A 154 -6.90 -15.61 -3.80
C LEU A 154 -6.24 -16.80 -3.10
N ILE A 155 -6.73 -17.14 -1.92
CA ILE A 155 -6.26 -18.32 -1.20
C ILE A 155 -6.76 -19.60 -1.91
N ALA A 156 -5.85 -20.46 -2.28
CA ALA A 156 -6.17 -21.70 -2.95
C ALA A 156 -6.91 -22.66 -2.00
N PRO A 157 -8.05 -23.26 -2.45
CA PRO A 157 -8.79 -24.20 -1.62
C PRO A 157 -8.00 -25.46 -1.29
N ALA A 158 -8.33 -26.08 -0.16
CA ALA A 158 -7.84 -27.41 0.20
C ALA A 158 -8.18 -28.44 -0.88
N GLY A 159 -7.35 -29.46 -1.04
CA GLY A 159 -7.42 -30.43 -2.13
C GLY A 159 -6.79 -29.94 -3.43
N SER A 160 -6.10 -28.80 -3.42
CA SER A 160 -5.31 -28.31 -4.55
C SER A 160 -3.82 -28.28 -4.22
N LEU A 161 -2.96 -28.35 -5.27
CA LEU A 161 -1.52 -28.30 -5.07
C LEU A 161 -1.07 -27.08 -4.27
N ASN A 162 -1.68 -25.93 -4.51
CA ASN A 162 -1.33 -24.69 -3.83
C ASN A 162 -1.97 -24.56 -2.45
N GLY A 163 -3.17 -25.14 -2.24
CA GLY A 163 -3.86 -25.10 -0.95
C GLY A 163 -3.28 -26.05 0.08
N ASP A 164 -2.70 -27.19 -0.37
CA ASP A 164 -2.21 -28.26 0.53
C ASP A 164 -0.71 -28.18 0.81
N ASN A 165 -0.01 -27.20 0.28
CA ASN A 165 1.44 -27.09 0.44
C ASN A 165 1.84 -25.70 0.95
N SER A 166 2.70 -25.68 1.94
CA SER A 166 3.30 -24.47 2.46
C SER A 166 4.40 -23.88 1.56
N ARG A 167 4.76 -22.63 1.82
CA ARG A 167 5.82 -21.91 1.12
C ARG A 167 6.67 -21.12 2.10
N TRP A 168 7.96 -21.06 1.82
CA TRP A 168 8.87 -20.11 2.45
C TRP A 168 9.45 -19.20 1.39
N THR A 169 9.37 -17.87 1.61
CA THR A 169 9.85 -16.85 0.67
C THR A 169 10.83 -15.93 1.37
N PHE A 170 11.95 -15.63 0.72
CA PHE A 170 12.87 -14.57 1.11
C PHE A 170 12.88 -13.52 0.00
N GLY A 171 12.75 -12.25 0.34
CA GLY A 171 12.68 -11.17 -0.63
C GLY A 171 13.27 -9.86 -0.12
N ALA A 172 13.58 -8.97 -1.06
CA ALA A 172 13.96 -7.58 -0.78
C ALA A 172 13.23 -6.61 -1.71
N ARG A 173 12.23 -7.08 -2.45
CA ARG A 173 11.53 -6.34 -3.51
C ARG A 173 10.63 -5.22 -2.97
N ASN A 174 10.26 -5.30 -1.70
CA ASN A 174 9.49 -4.27 -1.01
C ASN A 174 10.31 -2.99 -0.75
N SER A 175 11.64 -3.06 -0.87
CA SER A 175 12.52 -1.89 -0.75
C SER A 175 12.06 -0.75 -1.64
N ARG A 176 12.21 0.49 -1.15
CA ARG A 176 11.67 1.69 -1.79
C ARG A 176 12.71 2.79 -1.87
N LEU A 177 12.72 3.48 -3.01
CA LEU A 177 13.55 4.67 -3.23
C LEU A 177 12.68 5.82 -3.71
N GLY A 178 12.89 7.00 -3.15
CA GLY A 178 12.19 8.20 -3.53
C GLY A 178 13.08 9.45 -3.53
N LEU A 179 12.74 10.37 -4.40
CA LEU A 179 13.32 11.71 -4.48
C LEU A 179 12.21 12.74 -4.35
N ARG A 180 12.41 13.74 -3.49
CA ARG A 180 11.59 14.94 -3.43
C ARG A 180 12.44 16.12 -3.84
N LEU A 181 11.91 16.92 -4.76
CA LEU A 181 12.54 18.14 -5.24
C LEU A 181 11.64 19.30 -4.87
N ALA A 182 12.21 20.36 -4.32
CA ALA A 182 11.47 21.58 -3.99
C ALA A 182 12.18 22.79 -4.59
N ALA A 183 11.45 23.54 -5.41
CA ALA A 183 11.92 24.82 -5.93
C ALA A 183 11.80 25.90 -4.84
N PRO A 184 12.64 26.96 -4.88
CA PRO A 184 12.47 28.12 -4.02
C PRO A 184 11.07 28.73 -4.22
N GLU A 185 10.45 29.12 -3.13
CA GLU A 185 9.17 29.81 -3.17
C GLU A 185 9.31 31.14 -3.93
N THR A 186 8.37 31.42 -4.82
CA THR A 186 8.35 32.65 -5.60
C THR A 186 6.94 33.21 -5.63
N HIS A 187 6.75 34.44 -5.14
CA HIS A 187 5.44 35.13 -5.09
C HIS A 187 4.34 34.32 -4.38
N GLY A 188 4.68 33.61 -3.32
CA GLY A 188 3.74 32.78 -2.59
C GLY A 188 3.38 31.44 -3.28
N VAL A 189 4.04 31.12 -4.39
CA VAL A 189 3.91 29.83 -5.08
C VAL A 189 5.09 28.94 -4.76
N ARG A 190 4.81 27.72 -4.30
CA ARG A 190 5.81 26.68 -4.04
C ARG A 190 5.59 25.53 -5.02
N ALA A 191 6.62 25.21 -5.79
CA ALA A 191 6.60 24.06 -6.70
C ALA A 191 7.45 22.92 -6.11
N SER A 192 6.92 21.71 -6.17
CA SER A 192 7.65 20.51 -5.76
C SER A 192 7.35 19.35 -6.72
N ALA A 193 8.26 18.38 -6.78
CA ALA A 193 8.08 17.15 -7.52
C ALA A 193 8.49 15.96 -6.66
N GLN A 194 7.88 14.82 -6.90
CA GLN A 194 8.17 13.58 -6.22
C GLN A 194 8.30 12.45 -7.24
N VAL A 195 9.37 11.65 -7.12
CA VAL A 195 9.53 10.39 -7.83
C VAL A 195 9.77 9.32 -6.77
N GLU A 196 8.97 8.27 -6.78
CA GLU A 196 9.10 7.14 -5.86
C GLU A 196 8.86 5.83 -6.62
N ALA A 197 9.70 4.84 -6.36
CA ALA A 197 9.60 3.50 -6.95
C ALA A 197 9.96 2.42 -5.92
N ASP A 198 9.39 1.22 -6.11
CA ASP A 198 9.78 -0.03 -5.48
C ASP A 198 10.20 -1.06 -6.55
N PHE A 199 10.52 -2.28 -6.14
CA PHE A 199 10.98 -3.34 -7.04
C PHE A 199 9.89 -4.38 -7.36
N LEU A 200 8.62 -4.00 -7.26
CA LEU A 200 7.46 -4.87 -7.48
C LEU A 200 6.87 -4.73 -8.89
N GLY A 201 7.64 -4.24 -9.87
CA GLY A 201 7.17 -3.96 -11.22
C GLY A 201 6.77 -5.20 -12.02
N THR A 202 7.40 -6.34 -11.76
CA THR A 202 7.01 -7.62 -12.34
C THR A 202 6.53 -8.52 -11.22
N GLN A 203 5.25 -8.87 -11.25
CA GLN A 203 4.71 -9.84 -10.31
C GLN A 203 4.64 -11.21 -11.01
N LEU A 204 5.08 -12.25 -10.30
CA LEU A 204 4.80 -13.60 -10.76
C LEU A 204 3.29 -13.75 -10.85
N PRO A 205 2.75 -14.30 -11.94
CA PRO A 205 1.42 -14.84 -11.91
C PRO A 205 1.43 -15.92 -10.83
N VAL A 206 0.92 -15.59 -9.65
CA VAL A 206 0.66 -16.59 -8.64
C VAL A 206 -0.31 -17.55 -9.29
N GLY A 207 -0.06 -18.83 -9.16
CA GLY A 207 -0.97 -19.85 -9.65
C GLY A 207 -2.29 -19.76 -8.91
N THR A 208 -3.04 -18.73 -9.19
CA THR A 208 -4.21 -18.28 -8.45
C THR A 208 -5.46 -19.01 -8.81
N GLY A 209 -5.39 -19.92 -9.73
CA GLY A 209 -6.58 -20.68 -10.06
C GLY A 209 -6.33 -22.16 -9.90
N PRO A 210 -7.35 -22.91 -9.53
CA PRO A 210 -7.35 -24.36 -9.70
C PRO A 210 -7.12 -24.78 -11.17
N TYR A 211 -6.91 -23.83 -12.06
CA TYR A 211 -6.82 -23.97 -13.52
C TYR A 211 -5.51 -23.50 -14.13
N CYS A 212 -4.48 -23.28 -13.34
CA CYS A 212 -3.15 -23.28 -13.93
C CYS A 212 -2.87 -24.65 -14.52
N THR A 213 -3.23 -24.87 -15.79
CA THR A 213 -2.57 -25.93 -16.55
C THR A 213 -1.10 -25.55 -16.67
N ALA A 214 -0.21 -26.51 -16.70
CA ALA A 214 1.23 -26.27 -16.82
C ALA A 214 1.58 -25.30 -17.98
N ALA A 215 0.76 -25.25 -19.03
CA ALA A 215 0.90 -24.33 -20.15
C ALA A 215 0.43 -22.90 -19.88
N SER A 216 -0.50 -22.68 -18.94
CA SER A 216 -1.03 -21.35 -18.61
C SER A 216 -0.35 -20.70 -17.40
N CYS A 217 0.35 -21.47 -16.60
CA CYS A 217 1.12 -20.97 -15.45
C CYS A 217 2.55 -20.56 -15.82
N VAL A 218 3.05 -21.02 -16.95
CA VAL A 218 4.34 -20.62 -17.47
C VAL A 218 4.10 -19.50 -18.48
N ASN A 219 4.04 -18.28 -17.99
CA ASN A 219 4.16 -17.14 -18.89
C ASN A 219 5.65 -16.99 -19.23
N PRO A 220 6.09 -17.32 -20.46
CA PRO A 220 7.48 -17.22 -20.84
C PRO A 220 8.03 -15.78 -20.77
N ALA A 221 7.15 -14.78 -20.64
CA ALA A 221 7.55 -13.39 -20.49
C ALA A 221 8.12 -13.05 -19.10
N PHE A 222 7.92 -13.87 -18.07
CA PHE A 222 8.35 -13.56 -16.71
C PHE A 222 9.65 -14.25 -16.26
N GLY A 223 10.23 -15.11 -17.09
CA GLY A 223 11.46 -15.78 -16.73
C GLY A 223 11.32 -16.80 -15.58
N SER A 224 12.43 -17.07 -14.92
CA SER A 224 12.48 -17.99 -13.76
C SER A 224 12.11 -17.28 -12.44
N GLU A 225 11.76 -18.05 -11.40
CA GLU A 225 11.60 -17.50 -10.04
C GLU A 225 12.87 -16.75 -9.57
N GLY A 226 14.06 -17.26 -9.90
CA GLY A 226 15.30 -16.57 -9.61
C GLY A 226 15.40 -15.20 -10.30
N ALA A 227 14.98 -15.09 -11.55
CA ALA A 227 14.94 -13.80 -12.25
C ALA A 227 13.94 -12.83 -11.59
N PHE A 228 12.82 -13.34 -11.11
CA PHE A 228 11.80 -12.55 -10.42
C PHE A 228 12.27 -12.05 -9.05
N LEU A 229 12.87 -12.91 -8.24
CA LEU A 229 13.28 -12.56 -6.86
C LEU A 229 14.63 -11.83 -6.81
N THR A 230 15.57 -12.15 -7.73
CA THR A 230 16.93 -11.60 -7.71
C THR A 230 17.18 -10.48 -8.72
N ASN A 231 16.35 -10.38 -9.76
CA ASN A 231 16.43 -9.33 -10.79
C ASN A 231 15.06 -8.64 -10.97
N PRO A 232 14.47 -8.07 -9.90
CA PRO A 232 13.17 -7.44 -9.96
C PRO A 232 13.21 -6.15 -10.79
N THR A 233 12.06 -5.77 -11.36
CA THR A 233 11.91 -4.52 -12.10
C THR A 233 11.32 -3.42 -11.21
N PHE A 234 11.65 -2.17 -11.51
CA PHE A 234 11.06 -1.01 -10.87
C PHE A 234 9.57 -0.89 -11.16
N ARG A 235 8.79 -0.55 -10.10
CA ARG A 235 7.41 -0.11 -10.20
C ARG A 235 7.32 1.34 -9.75
N ILE A 236 6.79 2.21 -10.61
CA ILE A 236 6.54 3.61 -10.26
C ILE A 236 5.39 3.65 -9.25
N ARG A 237 5.66 4.24 -8.08
CA ARG A 237 4.66 4.51 -7.04
C ARG A 237 4.13 5.94 -7.17
N HIS A 238 5.03 6.91 -7.12
CA HIS A 238 4.71 8.31 -7.30
C HIS A 238 5.58 8.92 -8.40
N MET A 239 4.97 9.73 -9.25
CA MET A 239 5.64 10.57 -10.23
C MET A 239 4.74 11.77 -10.50
N ASN A 240 4.94 12.84 -9.74
CA ASN A 240 4.03 13.97 -9.73
C ASN A 240 4.75 15.32 -9.56
N LEU A 241 4.03 16.35 -9.96
CA LEU A 241 4.32 17.75 -9.71
C LEU A 241 3.21 18.34 -8.85
N LYS A 242 3.56 19.05 -7.78
CA LYS A 242 2.65 19.82 -6.92
C LYS A 242 2.98 21.31 -6.98
N LEU A 243 1.94 22.12 -7.13
CA LEU A 243 2.00 23.57 -7.00
C LEU A 243 1.12 23.99 -5.83
N GLU A 244 1.73 24.53 -4.78
CA GLU A 244 1.03 25.12 -3.64
C GLU A 244 0.90 26.61 -3.89
N THR A 245 -0.34 27.13 -3.85
CA THR A 245 -0.61 28.55 -4.08
C THR A 245 -1.44 29.13 -2.93
N PRO A 246 -1.50 30.45 -2.77
CA PRO A 246 -2.34 31.05 -1.74
C PRO A 246 -3.84 30.73 -1.90
N VAL A 247 -4.29 30.39 -3.12
CA VAL A 247 -5.71 30.14 -3.41
C VAL A 247 -6.05 28.66 -3.31
N VAL A 248 -5.35 27.81 -4.07
CA VAL A 248 -5.56 26.35 -4.13
C VAL A 248 -4.24 25.64 -4.40
N ASP A 249 -4.17 24.39 -4.05
CA ASP A 249 -3.08 23.51 -4.43
C ASP A 249 -3.46 22.68 -5.65
N LEU A 250 -2.49 22.50 -6.56
CA LEU A 250 -2.65 21.70 -7.78
C LEU A 250 -1.66 20.54 -7.76
N LEU A 251 -2.12 19.35 -8.13
CA LEU A 251 -1.29 18.17 -8.28
C LEU A 251 -1.52 17.54 -9.65
N PHE A 252 -0.43 17.21 -10.34
CA PHE A 252 -0.43 16.54 -11.64
C PHE A 252 0.47 15.30 -11.58
N GLY A 253 0.00 14.19 -12.11
CA GLY A 253 0.77 12.97 -12.25
C GLY A 253 0.32 11.85 -11.32
N GLN A 254 1.12 10.79 -11.23
CA GLN A 254 0.79 9.61 -10.44
C GLN A 254 1.03 9.86 -8.95
N TYR A 255 -0.04 9.72 -8.19
CA TYR A 255 -0.05 9.88 -6.73
C TYR A 255 -1.14 8.99 -6.12
N TRP A 256 -1.22 8.95 -4.79
CA TRP A 256 -2.34 8.34 -4.10
C TRP A 256 -3.66 8.88 -4.63
N GLN A 257 -4.63 8.00 -4.86
CA GLN A 257 -5.98 8.42 -5.21
C GLN A 257 -6.60 9.22 -4.06
N LEU A 258 -7.59 10.06 -4.38
CA LEU A 258 -8.31 10.84 -3.39
C LEU A 258 -9.34 9.97 -2.67
N PHE A 259 -9.92 8.99 -3.36
CA PHE A 259 -10.85 8.02 -2.78
C PHE A 259 -10.18 7.27 -1.62
N GLY A 260 -10.75 7.32 -0.40
CA GLY A 260 -10.12 6.83 0.84
C GLY A 260 -9.01 7.74 1.40
N TRP A 261 -8.89 9.01 0.94
CA TRP A 261 -7.82 9.93 1.35
C TRP A 261 -6.40 9.38 1.24
N GLY A 262 -6.22 8.34 0.42
CA GLY A 262 -4.92 7.75 0.10
C GLY A 262 -4.16 7.25 1.32
N SER A 263 -3.00 7.86 1.64
CA SER A 263 -2.12 7.38 2.71
C SER A 263 -2.44 7.88 4.12
N ALA A 264 -3.51 8.66 4.33
CA ALA A 264 -3.76 9.31 5.61
C ALA A 264 -4.22 8.33 6.71
N TYR A 265 -4.88 7.25 6.32
CA TYR A 265 -5.56 6.32 7.23
C TYR A 265 -5.08 4.87 7.14
N GLN A 266 -3.97 4.62 6.44
CA GLN A 266 -3.47 3.28 6.22
C GLN A 266 -3.14 2.55 7.52
N PRO A 267 -3.41 1.23 7.59
CA PRO A 267 -3.09 0.40 8.73
C PRO A 267 -1.57 0.26 8.94
N ASN A 268 -1.17 0.01 10.19
CA ASN A 268 0.21 -0.35 10.51
C ASN A 268 0.36 -1.88 10.49
N THR A 269 1.10 -2.39 9.55
CA THR A 269 1.37 -3.81 9.34
C THR A 269 2.80 -4.00 8.83
N VAL A 270 3.39 -5.16 9.03
CA VAL A 270 4.67 -5.53 8.43
C VAL A 270 4.51 -5.74 6.93
N GLU A 271 3.36 -6.24 6.50
CA GLU A 271 2.96 -6.27 5.09
C GLU A 271 2.73 -4.84 4.57
N ILE A 272 3.70 -4.25 3.92
CA ILE A 272 3.75 -2.81 3.61
C ILE A 272 2.90 -2.37 2.40
N GLN A 273 2.25 -3.28 1.71
CA GLN A 273 1.43 -2.96 0.53
C GLN A 273 -0.05 -2.75 0.85
N GLY A 274 -0.38 -2.58 2.11
CA GLY A 274 -1.74 -2.53 2.62
C GLY A 274 -2.32 -3.92 2.89
N VAL A 275 -3.29 -3.98 3.75
CA VAL A 275 -3.99 -5.23 4.06
C VAL A 275 -5.12 -5.48 3.04
N PRO A 276 -5.49 -6.73 2.72
CA PRO A 276 -6.64 -7.01 1.86
C PRO A 276 -7.88 -6.25 2.31
N GLY A 277 -8.55 -5.56 1.38
CA GLY A 277 -9.72 -4.73 1.67
C GLY A 277 -9.45 -3.26 2.03
N ASP A 278 -8.19 -2.85 2.18
CA ASP A 278 -7.77 -1.46 2.33
C ASP A 278 -7.78 -0.71 0.99
N LEU A 279 -8.20 0.55 0.98
CA LEU A 279 -8.14 1.42 -0.21
C LEU A 279 -6.70 1.88 -0.45
N TYR A 280 -6.02 1.22 -1.38
CA TYR A 280 -4.58 1.35 -1.60
C TYR A 280 -4.23 1.54 -3.08
N ALA A 281 -4.81 2.53 -3.72
CA ALA A 281 -4.61 2.76 -5.14
C ALA A 281 -3.80 4.04 -5.44
N ARG A 282 -3.03 4.00 -6.51
CA ARG A 282 -2.25 5.13 -7.04
C ARG A 282 -2.43 5.20 -8.54
N THR A 283 -2.75 6.39 -9.04
CA THR A 283 -3.00 6.56 -10.46
C THR A 283 -2.65 7.97 -10.94
N PRO A 284 -2.34 8.17 -12.22
CA PRO A 284 -2.21 9.50 -12.80
C PRO A 284 -3.50 10.30 -12.64
N GLN A 285 -3.37 11.55 -12.20
CA GLN A 285 -4.49 12.41 -11.86
C GLN A 285 -4.16 13.88 -12.02
N PHE A 286 -5.19 14.69 -12.14
CA PHE A 286 -5.19 16.12 -11.89
C PHE A 286 -6.06 16.38 -10.67
N ARG A 287 -5.48 16.94 -9.59
CA ARG A 287 -6.20 17.24 -8.33
C ARG A 287 -6.10 18.72 -8.01
N ILE A 288 -7.20 19.26 -7.55
CA ILE A 288 -7.31 20.60 -6.95
C ILE A 288 -7.67 20.37 -5.48
N SER A 289 -6.94 21.00 -4.57
CA SER A 289 -7.22 20.89 -3.14
C SER A 289 -7.05 22.22 -2.42
N LYS A 290 -7.68 22.36 -1.25
CA LYS A 290 -7.55 23.48 -0.35
C LYS A 290 -7.65 23.01 1.08
N THR A 291 -6.68 23.42 1.89
CA THR A 291 -6.71 23.30 3.34
C THR A 291 -7.16 24.62 3.96
N LEU A 292 -8.22 24.57 4.74
CA LEU A 292 -8.75 25.69 5.51
C LEU A 292 -8.43 25.46 6.98
N LYS A 293 -7.73 26.40 7.61
CA LYS A 293 -7.33 26.35 9.02
C LYS A 293 -8.07 27.38 9.84
N ALA A 294 -8.72 26.91 10.91
CA ALA A 294 -9.35 27.72 11.93
C ALA A 294 -9.09 27.07 13.29
N ASP A 295 -7.95 27.42 13.92
CA ASP A 295 -7.46 26.80 15.17
C ASP A 295 -8.59 26.55 16.19
N PRO A 296 -8.74 25.31 16.70
CA PRO A 296 -7.91 24.11 16.47
C PRO A 296 -8.38 23.19 15.34
N VAL A 297 -9.16 23.68 14.39
CA VAL A 297 -9.83 22.89 13.35
C VAL A 297 -9.13 23.09 12.00
N THR A 298 -8.87 22.00 11.30
CA THR A 298 -8.44 21.98 9.90
C THR A 298 -9.47 21.24 9.05
N VAL A 299 -9.83 21.82 7.91
CA VAL A 299 -10.72 21.21 6.90
C VAL A 299 -9.98 21.13 5.56
N ASP A 300 -9.86 19.93 5.02
CA ASP A 300 -9.31 19.68 3.70
C ASP A 300 -10.45 19.39 2.73
N ILE A 301 -10.42 20.04 1.58
CA ILE A 301 -11.36 19.84 0.47
C ILE A 301 -10.56 19.54 -0.78
N ALA A 302 -10.94 18.51 -1.52
CA ALA A 302 -10.28 18.15 -2.77
C ALA A 302 -11.25 17.60 -3.80
N ILE A 303 -10.91 17.84 -5.08
CA ILE A 303 -11.52 17.18 -6.24
C ILE A 303 -10.43 16.70 -7.17
N ALA A 304 -10.65 15.58 -7.85
CA ALA A 304 -9.68 15.04 -8.78
C ALA A 304 -10.36 14.48 -10.04
N ALA A 305 -9.71 14.68 -11.18
CA ALA A 305 -9.93 13.93 -12.41
C ALA A 305 -8.81 12.88 -12.52
N VAL A 306 -9.18 11.62 -12.55
CA VAL A 306 -8.30 10.48 -12.41
C VAL A 306 -8.31 9.66 -13.69
N ARG A 307 -7.18 9.03 -14.06
CA ARG A 307 -7.14 8.10 -15.18
C ARG A 307 -8.24 7.04 -15.03
N PRO A 308 -9.09 6.84 -16.04
CA PRO A 308 -10.17 5.87 -15.95
C PRO A 308 -9.63 4.45 -15.77
N VAL A 309 -10.37 3.61 -15.06
CA VAL A 309 -10.06 2.19 -14.90
C VAL A 309 -10.09 1.44 -16.24
N GLN A 310 -10.93 1.86 -17.16
CA GLN A 310 -10.95 1.35 -18.52
C GLN A 310 -9.84 2.00 -19.34
N ARG A 311 -8.98 1.18 -19.99
CA ARG A 311 -7.80 1.66 -20.73
C ARG A 311 -8.15 2.73 -21.77
N ASP A 312 -9.19 2.49 -22.55
CA ASP A 312 -9.65 3.36 -23.64
C ASP A 312 -10.93 4.12 -23.27
N GLY A 313 -11.11 4.43 -21.97
CA GLY A 313 -12.25 5.19 -21.46
C GLY A 313 -12.30 6.60 -22.05
N GLY A 314 -13.49 7.04 -22.46
CA GLY A 314 -13.71 8.34 -23.07
C GLY A 314 -13.80 9.52 -22.08
N LEU A 315 -13.97 9.24 -20.78
CA LEU A 315 -14.06 10.23 -19.69
C LEU A 315 -13.14 9.85 -18.54
N PRO A 316 -12.53 10.83 -17.85
CA PRO A 316 -11.82 10.55 -16.61
C PRO A 316 -12.78 10.10 -15.52
N ASP A 317 -12.27 9.30 -14.56
CA ASP A 317 -12.97 9.07 -13.30
C ASP A 317 -12.93 10.36 -12.47
N GLY A 318 -14.02 10.67 -11.77
CA GLY A 318 -14.14 11.83 -10.90
C GLY A 318 -14.09 11.42 -9.44
N GLU A 319 -13.27 12.10 -8.63
CA GLU A 319 -13.19 11.90 -7.18
C GLU A 319 -13.40 13.22 -6.45
N ALA A 320 -14.05 13.18 -5.29
CA ALA A 320 -14.21 14.32 -4.41
C ALA A 320 -14.02 13.90 -2.96
N GLY A 321 -13.46 14.77 -2.12
CA GLY A 321 -13.19 14.47 -0.72
C GLY A 321 -13.31 15.67 0.19
N LEU A 322 -13.77 15.40 1.42
CA LEU A 322 -13.82 16.31 2.55
C LEU A 322 -13.21 15.61 3.77
N ARG A 323 -12.26 16.27 4.44
CA ARG A 323 -11.64 15.79 5.66
C ARG A 323 -11.69 16.87 6.72
N PHE A 324 -12.02 16.48 7.94
CA PHE A 324 -12.04 17.33 9.11
C PHE A 324 -11.01 16.81 10.12
N ALA A 325 -10.22 17.69 10.72
CA ALA A 325 -9.23 17.35 11.74
C ALA A 325 -9.26 18.32 12.92
N ILE A 326 -8.86 17.83 14.11
CA ILE A 326 -8.66 18.62 15.32
C ILE A 326 -7.17 18.60 15.66
N ASP A 327 -6.48 19.67 15.32
CA ASP A 327 -5.01 19.78 15.40
C ASP A 327 -4.46 19.71 16.83
N SER A 328 -5.28 20.05 17.84
CA SER A 328 -4.90 19.98 19.26
C SER A 328 -5.04 18.58 19.87
N TRP A 329 -5.66 17.63 19.18
CA TRP A 329 -5.85 16.25 19.66
C TRP A 329 -5.09 15.29 18.75
N THR A 330 -3.85 14.97 19.14
CA THR A 330 -2.91 14.23 18.29
C THR A 330 -2.53 12.87 18.86
N GLY A 331 -2.15 11.96 17.97
CA GLY A 331 -1.58 10.65 18.28
C GLY A 331 -0.33 10.36 17.47
N ALA A 332 0.46 9.41 17.93
CA ALA A 332 1.52 8.84 17.14
C ALA A 332 0.91 7.85 16.12
N GLN A 333 1.33 7.96 14.87
CA GLN A 333 0.92 7.06 13.79
C GLN A 333 2.16 6.60 13.03
N THR A 334 2.34 5.30 12.91
CA THR A 334 3.31 4.68 12.03
C THR A 334 2.57 3.88 10.96
N THR A 335 3.03 3.91 9.74
CA THR A 335 2.52 3.07 8.66
C THR A 335 3.67 2.24 8.10
N GLY A 336 3.68 0.93 8.43
CA GLY A 336 4.69 -0.02 7.95
C GLY A 336 6.12 0.46 8.11
N SER A 337 6.81 0.64 7.00
CA SER A 337 8.21 1.03 6.90
C SER A 337 8.47 2.53 6.96
N THR A 338 7.45 3.36 7.14
CA THR A 338 7.65 4.81 7.24
C THR A 338 8.02 5.24 8.66
N GLY A 339 8.57 6.43 8.79
CA GLY A 339 8.78 7.06 10.10
C GLY A 339 7.45 7.31 10.82
N THR A 340 7.49 7.33 12.14
CA THR A 340 6.34 7.71 12.96
C THR A 340 6.02 9.20 12.74
N GLN A 341 4.74 9.50 12.58
CA GLN A 341 4.22 10.85 12.38
C GLN A 341 3.32 11.25 13.55
N THR A 342 3.20 12.54 13.79
CA THR A 342 2.16 13.10 14.64
C THR A 342 0.92 13.35 13.79
N ALA A 343 -0.16 12.61 14.03
CA ALA A 343 -1.41 12.73 13.29
C ALA A 343 -2.51 13.31 14.19
N PRO A 344 -3.31 14.29 13.73
CA PRO A 344 -4.45 14.79 14.47
C PRO A 344 -5.62 13.81 14.42
N PHE A 345 -6.51 13.85 15.41
CA PHE A 345 -7.84 13.29 15.25
C PHE A 345 -8.43 13.78 13.93
N SER A 346 -8.96 12.87 13.14
CA SER A 346 -9.57 13.26 11.87
C SER A 346 -10.60 12.25 11.41
N VAL A 347 -11.57 12.76 10.64
CA VAL A 347 -12.55 11.97 9.90
C VAL A 347 -12.61 12.49 8.48
N GLY A 348 -12.74 11.58 7.52
CA GLY A 348 -12.81 11.86 6.10
C GLY A 348 -14.02 11.22 5.45
N ALA A 349 -14.48 11.82 4.35
CA ALA A 349 -15.46 11.22 3.46
C ALA A 349 -15.03 11.49 2.02
N THR A 350 -15.13 10.48 1.16
CA THR A 350 -14.78 10.58 -0.26
C THR A 350 -15.82 9.91 -1.12
N GLY A 351 -15.92 10.37 -2.36
CA GLY A 351 -16.78 9.80 -3.38
C GLY A 351 -16.04 9.58 -4.68
N LEU A 352 -16.41 8.52 -5.38
CA LEU A 352 -15.93 8.13 -6.70
C LEU A 352 -17.11 8.09 -7.69
N LEU A 353 -16.92 8.62 -8.87
CA LEU A 353 -17.85 8.53 -9.98
C LEU A 353 -17.08 8.15 -11.25
N ARG A 354 -17.51 7.11 -11.95
CA ARG A 354 -16.88 6.64 -13.18
C ARG A 354 -17.89 6.22 -14.23
N HIS A 355 -17.47 6.30 -15.46
CA HIS A 355 -18.26 5.86 -16.62
C HIS A 355 -17.46 4.83 -17.41
N VAL A 356 -18.09 3.70 -17.70
CA VAL A 356 -17.49 2.62 -18.48
C VAL A 356 -18.35 2.30 -19.69
N SER A 357 -17.70 1.94 -20.79
CA SER A 357 -18.34 1.55 -22.06
C SER A 357 -17.69 0.25 -22.54
N VAL A 358 -18.33 -0.89 -22.30
CA VAL A 358 -17.78 -2.20 -22.60
C VAL A 358 -18.46 -2.87 -23.79
N ASN A 359 -17.74 -3.71 -24.51
CA ASN A 359 -18.28 -4.43 -25.66
C ASN A 359 -19.52 -5.22 -25.27
N ASP A 360 -20.54 -5.20 -26.14
CA ASP A 360 -21.80 -5.92 -25.91
C ASP A 360 -21.57 -7.45 -25.86
N TYR A 361 -22.34 -8.10 -25.02
CA TYR A 361 -22.33 -9.54 -24.85
C TYR A 361 -23.77 -10.10 -24.96
N PRO A 362 -23.99 -11.29 -25.57
CA PRO A 362 -23.02 -12.21 -26.20
C PRO A 362 -22.63 -11.85 -27.63
N ALA A 363 -23.31 -10.88 -28.23
CA ALA A 363 -23.06 -10.47 -29.61
C ALA A 363 -21.84 -9.56 -29.68
N GLN A 364 -20.68 -10.13 -29.88
CA GLN A 364 -19.48 -9.37 -30.13
C GLN A 364 -19.61 -8.62 -31.47
N GLY A 365 -19.52 -7.31 -31.39
CA GLY A 365 -19.62 -6.43 -32.53
C GLY A 365 -18.98 -5.08 -32.23
N THR A 366 -19.37 -4.08 -32.98
CA THR A 366 -19.00 -2.67 -32.71
C THR A 366 -19.90 -1.99 -31.67
N ASN A 367 -20.88 -2.70 -31.12
CA ASN A 367 -21.80 -2.17 -30.13
C ASN A 367 -21.19 -2.24 -28.72
N THR A 368 -21.41 -1.18 -27.96
CA THR A 368 -21.03 -1.09 -26.55
C THR A 368 -22.25 -0.93 -25.67
N LYS A 369 -22.10 -1.29 -24.39
CA LYS A 369 -23.04 -0.97 -23.32
C LYS A 369 -22.35 -0.08 -22.30
N ASP A 370 -23.04 0.98 -21.94
CA ASP A 370 -22.55 2.01 -21.03
C ASP A 370 -23.10 1.80 -19.63
N LEU A 371 -22.29 2.10 -18.62
CA LEU A 371 -22.69 2.06 -17.22
C LEU A 371 -21.98 3.17 -16.43
N THR A 372 -22.76 3.87 -15.60
CA THR A 372 -22.20 4.82 -14.62
C THR A 372 -22.16 4.14 -13.27
N LEU A 373 -21.00 4.17 -12.62
CA LEU A 373 -20.67 3.52 -11.38
C LEU A 373 -20.30 4.58 -10.33
N SER A 374 -20.58 4.31 -9.06
CA SER A 374 -20.24 5.20 -7.96
C SER A 374 -19.91 4.44 -6.70
N ALA A 375 -19.02 5.01 -5.89
CA ALA A 375 -18.64 4.50 -4.58
C ALA A 375 -18.46 5.66 -3.59
N VAL A 376 -18.54 5.34 -2.30
CA VAL A 376 -18.26 6.25 -1.19
C VAL A 376 -17.36 5.57 -0.17
N ALA A 377 -16.50 6.35 0.47
CA ALA A 377 -15.66 5.88 1.57
C ALA A 377 -15.71 6.87 2.74
N PHE A 378 -15.55 6.34 3.94
CA PHE A 378 -15.45 7.06 5.21
C PHE A 378 -14.25 6.56 5.97
N ASP A 379 -13.43 7.49 6.44
CA ASP A 379 -12.14 7.21 7.07
C ASP A 379 -12.04 7.91 8.42
N GLY A 380 -11.22 7.39 9.33
CA GLY A 380 -11.00 8.01 10.61
C GLY A 380 -9.68 7.64 11.26
N PHE A 381 -9.13 8.59 12.01
CA PHE A 381 -8.01 8.40 12.93
C PHE A 381 -8.38 8.93 14.31
N LEU A 382 -8.29 8.07 15.32
CA LEU A 382 -8.69 8.37 16.71
C LEU A 382 -7.52 8.14 17.67
N PRO A 383 -6.85 9.19 18.18
CA PRO A 383 -5.84 9.08 19.23
C PRO A 383 -6.53 8.96 20.61
N VAL A 384 -6.74 7.71 21.08
CA VAL A 384 -7.40 7.44 22.37
C VAL A 384 -6.52 7.85 23.54
N VAL A 385 -5.23 7.46 23.49
CA VAL A 385 -4.22 7.99 24.38
C VAL A 385 -3.29 8.86 23.55
N PRO A 386 -3.38 10.20 23.73
CA PRO A 386 -2.63 11.14 22.92
C PRO A 386 -1.12 10.91 22.95
N GLY A 387 -0.45 11.30 21.87
CA GLY A 387 1.00 11.24 21.72
C GLY A 387 1.46 12.03 20.51
N THR A 388 2.77 12.09 20.32
CA THR A 388 3.41 12.67 19.12
C THR A 388 4.46 11.70 18.60
N ALA A 389 5.03 11.99 17.43
CA ALA A 389 6.15 11.21 16.88
C ALA A 389 7.32 11.09 17.86
N GLU A 390 7.62 12.17 18.59
CA GLU A 390 8.72 12.27 19.55
C GLU A 390 8.36 11.74 20.95
N LYS A 391 7.09 11.89 21.34
CA LYS A 391 6.56 11.49 22.67
C LYS A 391 5.42 10.52 22.49
N ARG A 392 5.76 9.28 22.09
CA ARG A 392 4.78 8.25 21.76
C ARG A 392 4.66 7.14 22.82
N ASP A 393 5.46 7.20 23.87
CA ASP A 393 5.44 6.23 24.98
C ASP A 393 4.04 6.16 25.59
N ASN A 394 3.47 4.95 25.73
CA ASN A 394 2.11 4.70 26.20
C ASN A 394 0.98 5.31 25.32
N SER A 395 1.25 5.73 24.08
CA SER A 395 0.19 6.23 23.20
C SER A 395 -0.59 5.09 22.54
N LEU A 396 -1.89 5.29 22.36
CA LEU A 396 -2.81 4.36 21.70
C LEU A 396 -3.66 5.10 20.68
N SER A 397 -3.65 4.61 19.45
CA SER A 397 -4.47 5.14 18.38
C SER A 397 -5.21 4.04 17.62
N PHE A 398 -6.35 4.41 17.04
CA PHE A 398 -7.11 3.60 16.10
C PHE A 398 -7.20 4.31 14.77
N ASN A 399 -7.16 3.55 13.70
CA ASN A 399 -7.56 3.98 12.37
C ASN A 399 -8.70 3.09 11.88
N GLY A 400 -9.53 3.62 10.99
CA GLY A 400 -10.62 2.87 10.40
C GLY A 400 -10.99 3.42 9.03
N GLU A 401 -11.48 2.51 8.20
CA GLU A 401 -11.98 2.79 6.86
C GLU A 401 -13.26 1.98 6.63
N PHE A 402 -14.23 2.56 5.97
CA PHE A 402 -15.42 1.88 5.44
C PHE A 402 -15.66 2.38 4.02
N ALA A 403 -15.78 1.46 3.08
CA ALA A 403 -16.07 1.81 1.70
C ALA A 403 -17.16 0.92 1.13
N THR A 404 -18.00 1.47 0.26
CA THR A 404 -19.02 0.70 -0.47
C THR A 404 -19.35 1.37 -1.79
N GLY A 405 -19.55 0.57 -2.83
CA GLY A 405 -19.89 1.09 -4.13
C GLY A 405 -19.99 0.02 -5.21
N TYR A 406 -20.02 0.48 -6.43
CA TYR A 406 -20.05 -0.34 -7.61
C TYR A 406 -18.86 -0.04 -8.50
N GLY A 407 -18.17 -1.12 -8.93
CA GLY A 407 -17.09 -1.03 -9.88
C GLY A 407 -15.83 -0.34 -9.33
N ASP A 408 -15.53 -0.55 -8.08
CA ASP A 408 -14.41 0.03 -7.33
C ASP A 408 -13.34 -0.99 -6.91
N ALA A 409 -13.34 -2.19 -7.50
CA ALA A 409 -12.42 -3.28 -7.17
C ALA A 409 -10.93 -2.90 -7.34
N ASP A 410 -10.59 -2.05 -8.29
CA ASP A 410 -9.22 -1.56 -8.54
C ASP A 410 -8.68 -0.67 -7.43
N MET A 411 -9.55 -0.20 -6.53
CA MET A 411 -9.17 0.64 -5.38
C MET A 411 -8.66 -0.16 -4.20
N TYR A 412 -9.08 -1.42 -4.07
CA TYR A 412 -8.78 -2.26 -2.92
C TYR A 412 -7.52 -3.09 -3.11
N THR A 413 -6.71 -3.21 -2.09
CA THR A 413 -5.73 -4.28 -2.00
C THR A 413 -6.45 -5.62 -1.97
N GLY A 414 -6.00 -6.55 -2.79
CA GLY A 414 -6.52 -7.91 -2.82
C GLY A 414 -7.52 -8.20 -3.94
N LEU A 415 -8.10 -7.19 -4.61
CA LEU A 415 -9.14 -7.45 -5.61
C LEU A 415 -8.67 -7.47 -7.06
N THR A 416 -7.67 -6.67 -7.43
CA THR A 416 -7.25 -6.48 -8.82
C THR A 416 -6.62 -7.69 -9.51
N GLY A 417 -6.41 -8.77 -8.87
CA GLY A 417 -5.89 -10.02 -9.49
C GLY A 417 -6.77 -11.23 -9.23
N GLY A 418 -7.78 -11.07 -8.39
CA GLY A 418 -8.53 -12.17 -7.81
C GLY A 418 -9.79 -12.60 -8.55
N LEU A 419 -10.26 -11.79 -9.49
CA LEU A 419 -11.49 -12.08 -10.22
C LEU A 419 -11.19 -12.27 -11.72
N ALA A 420 -11.53 -13.44 -12.23
CA ALA A 420 -11.49 -13.67 -13.67
C ALA A 420 -12.81 -13.16 -14.30
N PHE A 421 -12.72 -12.67 -15.54
CA PHE A 421 -13.92 -12.43 -16.33
C PHE A 421 -14.67 -13.75 -16.57
N PRO A 422 -16.01 -13.71 -16.76
CA PRO A 422 -16.74 -14.92 -17.09
C PRO A 422 -16.09 -15.61 -18.31
N SER A 423 -15.91 -16.91 -18.22
CA SER A 423 -15.49 -17.74 -19.34
C SER A 423 -16.63 -17.80 -20.35
N THR A 424 -16.65 -16.82 -21.21
CA THR A 424 -17.67 -16.66 -22.24
C THR A 424 -17.11 -17.04 -23.61
N THR A 425 -17.93 -16.95 -24.63
CA THR A 425 -17.60 -17.23 -26.02
C THR A 425 -16.19 -16.81 -26.39
N ALA A 426 -15.44 -17.66 -27.09
CA ALA A 426 -14.09 -17.38 -27.52
C ALA A 426 -13.97 -15.98 -28.18
N GLY A 427 -13.07 -15.14 -27.66
CA GLY A 427 -12.79 -13.81 -28.17
C GLY A 427 -13.38 -12.63 -27.36
N TYR A 428 -14.19 -12.85 -26.32
CA TYR A 428 -14.59 -11.76 -25.43
C TYR A 428 -13.42 -11.39 -24.49
N ALA A 429 -12.92 -10.18 -24.66
CA ALA A 429 -11.85 -9.61 -23.83
C ALA A 429 -12.18 -8.13 -23.57
N PRO A 430 -12.86 -7.82 -22.48
CA PRO A 430 -13.09 -6.41 -22.12
C PRO A 430 -11.75 -5.74 -21.77
N ASP A 431 -11.62 -4.49 -22.12
CA ASP A 431 -10.46 -3.65 -21.86
C ASP A 431 -10.52 -2.95 -20.49
N ILE A 432 -11.05 -3.65 -19.49
CA ILE A 432 -11.27 -3.17 -18.13
C ILE A 432 -10.76 -4.21 -17.14
N ASP A 433 -10.32 -3.76 -15.98
CA ASP A 433 -9.85 -4.64 -14.92
C ASP A 433 -10.94 -5.59 -14.39
N PRO A 434 -10.59 -6.81 -13.96
CA PRO A 434 -11.52 -7.72 -13.32
C PRO A 434 -12.14 -7.10 -12.06
N GLY A 435 -13.39 -7.46 -11.75
CA GLY A 435 -14.08 -6.98 -10.54
C GLY A 435 -14.85 -5.66 -10.71
N ILE A 436 -14.71 -4.99 -11.84
CA ILE A 436 -15.39 -3.70 -12.10
C ILE A 436 -16.81 -3.91 -12.62
N VAL A 437 -16.96 -4.65 -13.72
CA VAL A 437 -18.25 -4.96 -14.35
C VAL A 437 -18.29 -6.38 -14.85
N THR A 438 -19.49 -6.93 -15.00
CA THR A 438 -19.70 -8.22 -15.65
C THR A 438 -21.11 -8.28 -16.26
N TYR A 439 -21.36 -9.32 -17.06
CA TYR A 439 -22.68 -9.63 -17.59
C TYR A 439 -23.34 -10.77 -16.79
N ASP A 440 -24.65 -10.68 -16.61
CA ASP A 440 -25.43 -11.83 -16.12
C ASP A 440 -25.84 -12.78 -17.27
N SER A 441 -26.54 -13.86 -16.92
CA SER A 441 -27.01 -14.88 -17.89
C SER A 441 -27.97 -14.35 -18.94
N SER A 442 -28.60 -13.21 -18.70
CA SER A 442 -29.50 -12.56 -19.65
C SER A 442 -28.78 -11.60 -20.60
N GLY A 443 -27.47 -11.39 -20.41
CA GLY A 443 -26.68 -10.41 -21.15
C GLY A 443 -26.89 -8.98 -20.66
N LYS A 444 -27.38 -8.78 -19.44
CA LYS A 444 -27.44 -7.46 -18.80
C LYS A 444 -26.11 -7.14 -18.14
N LEU A 445 -25.59 -5.93 -18.41
CA LEU A 445 -24.38 -5.40 -17.80
C LEU A 445 -24.64 -4.95 -16.36
N HIS A 446 -23.77 -5.34 -15.46
CA HIS A 446 -23.81 -4.97 -14.04
C HIS A 446 -22.46 -4.42 -13.59
N GLY A 447 -22.46 -3.36 -12.79
CA GLY A 447 -21.36 -3.00 -11.92
C GLY A 447 -21.26 -4.01 -10.78
N ILE A 448 -20.05 -4.44 -10.44
CA ILE A 448 -19.84 -5.31 -9.29
C ILE A 448 -19.81 -4.45 -8.03
N GLN A 449 -20.66 -4.81 -7.09
CA GLN A 449 -20.78 -4.13 -5.80
C GLN A 449 -19.73 -4.70 -4.83
N TRP A 450 -18.97 -3.81 -4.20
CA TRP A 450 -18.07 -4.14 -3.12
C TRP A 450 -18.40 -3.35 -1.87
N THR A 451 -18.17 -3.95 -0.73
CA THR A 451 -18.20 -3.29 0.58
C THR A 451 -17.02 -3.81 1.37
N SER A 452 -16.25 -2.89 1.95
CA SER A 452 -15.11 -3.21 2.80
C SER A 452 -15.14 -2.37 4.06
N TYR A 453 -14.56 -2.91 5.15
CA TYR A 453 -14.17 -2.13 6.31
C TYR A 453 -12.83 -2.62 6.87
N VAL A 454 -12.06 -1.66 7.36
CA VAL A 454 -10.75 -1.85 7.98
C VAL A 454 -10.80 -1.24 9.37
N ILE A 455 -10.29 -1.95 10.36
CA ILE A 455 -10.08 -1.41 11.72
C ILE A 455 -8.67 -1.78 12.13
N GLY A 456 -7.87 -0.76 12.47
CA GLY A 456 -6.49 -0.92 12.94
C GLY A 456 -6.28 -0.25 14.29
N ALA A 457 -5.35 -0.78 15.07
CA ALA A 457 -4.93 -0.22 16.35
C ALA A 457 -3.40 -0.24 16.45
N GLN A 458 -2.82 0.80 17.09
CA GLN A 458 -1.39 0.89 17.39
C GLN A 458 -1.22 1.28 18.85
N TYR A 459 -0.40 0.50 19.58
CA TYR A 459 -0.09 0.77 20.99
C TYR A 459 1.42 0.77 21.21
N TYR A 460 1.96 1.92 21.58
CA TYR A 460 3.37 2.09 21.94
C TYR A 460 3.56 1.73 23.40
N LEU A 461 4.42 0.73 23.66
CA LEU A 461 4.63 0.19 25.01
C LEU A 461 5.33 1.21 25.91
N PRO A 462 4.89 1.35 27.18
CA PRO A 462 5.46 2.31 28.11
C PRO A 462 6.85 1.88 28.60
N GLY A 463 7.68 2.88 28.93
CA GLY A 463 8.99 2.66 29.56
C GLY A 463 10.12 2.27 28.61
N VAL A 464 9.89 2.36 27.30
CA VAL A 464 10.88 2.04 26.25
C VAL A 464 11.00 3.16 25.20
N ASP A 465 10.64 4.37 25.56
CA ASP A 465 10.68 5.57 24.71
C ASP A 465 9.92 5.39 23.38
N GLY A 466 8.84 4.58 23.39
CA GLY A 466 8.06 4.27 22.20
C GLY A 466 8.82 3.49 21.12
N LYS A 467 9.96 2.86 21.46
CA LYS A 467 10.77 2.08 20.52
C LYS A 467 10.22 0.68 20.26
N LEU A 468 9.26 0.25 21.06
CA LEU A 468 8.59 -1.04 20.94
C LEU A 468 7.09 -0.80 20.91
N TRP A 469 6.42 -1.33 19.91
CA TRP A 469 4.96 -1.18 19.81
C TRP A 469 4.30 -2.39 19.16
N LEU A 470 3.02 -2.52 19.43
CA LEU A 470 2.12 -3.50 18.84
C LEU A 470 1.19 -2.79 17.87
N SER A 471 0.84 -3.45 16.79
CA SER A 471 -0.32 -3.11 16.00
C SER A 471 -1.13 -4.36 15.67
N GLY A 472 -2.40 -4.17 15.35
CA GLY A 472 -3.28 -5.24 14.90
C GLY A 472 -4.36 -4.66 14.02
N ASN A 473 -4.70 -5.39 12.96
CA ASN A 473 -5.67 -4.97 11.98
C ASN A 473 -6.68 -6.09 11.74
N TYR A 474 -7.91 -5.70 11.44
CA TYR A 474 -8.94 -6.58 10.91
C TYR A 474 -9.60 -5.92 9.72
N THR A 475 -9.77 -6.68 8.66
CA THR A 475 -10.50 -6.26 7.48
C THR A 475 -11.52 -7.29 7.07
N HIS A 476 -12.61 -6.81 6.50
CA HIS A 476 -13.61 -7.63 5.82
C HIS A 476 -14.01 -6.94 4.53
N MET A 477 -13.97 -7.66 3.43
CA MET A 477 -14.53 -7.20 2.17
C MET A 477 -15.47 -8.24 1.57
N GLN A 478 -16.57 -7.80 0.98
CA GLN A 478 -17.56 -8.67 0.37
C GLN A 478 -18.23 -8.05 -0.84
N SER A 479 -18.74 -8.88 -1.70
CA SER A 479 -19.55 -8.50 -2.85
C SER A 479 -20.94 -9.08 -2.79
N ALA A 480 -21.95 -8.24 -3.01
CA ALA A 480 -23.34 -8.70 -3.08
C ALA A 480 -23.66 -9.44 -4.39
N ASN A 481 -22.88 -9.23 -5.44
CA ASN A 481 -23.22 -9.71 -6.79
C ASN A 481 -22.03 -10.28 -7.59
N SER A 482 -20.91 -10.59 -6.96
CA SER A 482 -19.78 -11.27 -7.63
C SER A 482 -20.16 -12.63 -8.24
N HIS A 483 -21.24 -13.25 -7.76
CA HIS A 483 -21.79 -14.48 -8.32
C HIS A 483 -22.17 -14.34 -9.81
N PHE A 484 -22.38 -13.15 -10.35
CA PHE A 484 -22.59 -12.93 -11.78
C PHE A 484 -21.39 -13.34 -12.62
N TYR A 485 -20.16 -13.29 -12.09
CA TYR A 485 -18.96 -13.82 -12.76
C TYR A 485 -19.02 -15.35 -12.97
N ALA A 486 -19.81 -16.06 -12.20
CA ALA A 486 -19.98 -17.51 -12.34
C ALA A 486 -20.89 -17.89 -13.51
N PHE A 487 -21.48 -16.94 -14.18
CA PHE A 487 -22.36 -17.15 -15.32
C PHE A 487 -21.60 -17.76 -16.51
N GLY A 488 -22.22 -18.77 -17.13
CA GLY A 488 -21.66 -19.44 -18.33
C GLY A 488 -20.43 -20.31 -18.08
N GLY A 489 -19.92 -20.36 -16.86
CA GLY A 489 -18.81 -21.22 -16.48
C GLY A 489 -19.22 -22.65 -16.22
N THR A 490 -18.43 -23.60 -16.70
CA THR A 490 -18.46 -24.95 -16.15
C THR A 490 -18.21 -24.90 -14.65
N SER A 491 -18.66 -25.91 -13.89
CA SER A 491 -18.49 -26.03 -12.41
C SER A 491 -17.13 -25.61 -11.82
N GLY A 492 -16.14 -25.42 -12.67
CA GLY A 492 -14.82 -24.96 -12.37
C GLY A 492 -14.70 -23.44 -12.13
N THR A 493 -15.43 -22.60 -12.84
CA THR A 493 -15.29 -21.14 -12.80
C THR A 493 -15.82 -20.55 -11.49
N THR A 494 -16.82 -21.15 -10.87
CA THR A 494 -17.36 -20.70 -9.58
C THR A 494 -16.40 -20.84 -8.41
N LYS A 495 -15.39 -21.72 -8.52
CA LYS A 495 -14.38 -21.96 -7.48
C LYS A 495 -13.32 -20.87 -7.37
N SER A 496 -13.25 -19.98 -8.36
CA SER A 496 -12.26 -18.90 -8.44
C SER A 496 -12.88 -17.51 -8.32
N VAL A 497 -14.20 -17.43 -8.05
CA VAL A 497 -14.88 -16.15 -7.85
C VAL A 497 -15.03 -15.90 -6.37
N MET A 498 -14.37 -14.88 -5.86
CA MET A 498 -14.46 -14.47 -4.48
C MET A 498 -15.82 -13.83 -4.18
N ALA A 499 -16.45 -14.25 -3.09
CA ALA A 499 -17.63 -13.63 -2.52
C ALA A 499 -17.28 -12.68 -1.38
N ALA A 500 -16.33 -13.07 -0.55
CA ALA A 500 -15.84 -12.27 0.57
C ALA A 500 -14.42 -12.69 0.97
N GLU A 501 -13.72 -11.82 1.69
CA GLU A 501 -12.43 -12.13 2.31
C GLU A 501 -12.30 -11.43 3.65
N ASP A 502 -11.77 -12.17 4.63
CA ASP A 502 -11.35 -11.65 5.93
C ASP A 502 -9.83 -11.67 6.03
N TRP A 503 -9.28 -10.62 6.58
CA TRP A 503 -7.89 -10.54 7.00
C TRP A 503 -7.82 -10.15 8.48
N PHE A 504 -6.89 -10.77 9.18
CA PHE A 504 -6.54 -10.40 10.55
C PHE A 504 -5.02 -10.47 10.70
N ASP A 505 -4.41 -9.46 11.28
CA ASP A 505 -2.99 -9.48 11.64
C ASP A 505 -2.72 -8.97 13.05
N VAL A 506 -1.58 -9.40 13.60
CA VAL A 506 -0.95 -8.86 14.81
C VAL A 506 0.53 -8.68 14.52
N ASN A 507 1.04 -7.50 14.84
CA ASN A 507 2.40 -7.09 14.54
C ASN A 507 3.12 -6.62 15.81
N LEU A 508 4.40 -6.96 15.91
CA LEU A 508 5.32 -6.43 16.89
C LEU A 508 6.45 -5.71 16.15
N PHE A 509 6.65 -4.44 16.45
CA PHE A 509 7.73 -3.64 15.87
C PHE A 509 8.71 -3.16 16.91
N THR A 510 9.96 -2.98 16.51
CA THR A 510 10.97 -2.31 17.32
C THR A 510 11.91 -1.45 16.48
N ASP A 511 12.22 -0.25 17.01
CA ASP A 511 13.23 0.69 16.48
C ASP A 511 14.44 0.71 17.44
N PRO A 512 15.35 -0.29 17.42
CA PRO A 512 16.44 -0.38 18.40
C PRO A 512 17.43 0.78 18.29
N VAL A 513 17.67 1.26 17.09
CA VAL A 513 18.52 2.43 16.80
C VAL A 513 17.91 3.24 15.65
N PRO A 514 18.24 4.54 15.50
CA PRO A 514 17.75 5.35 14.38
C PRO A 514 18.03 4.69 13.04
N GLY A 515 17.02 4.67 12.18
CA GLY A 515 17.08 4.10 10.83
C GLY A 515 16.94 2.58 10.76
N ILE A 516 16.97 1.84 11.87
CA ILE A 516 16.77 0.39 11.89
C ILE A 516 15.44 0.05 12.54
N ARG A 517 14.61 -0.70 11.83
CA ARG A 517 13.35 -1.27 12.33
C ARG A 517 13.34 -2.77 12.10
N PHE A 518 12.78 -3.51 13.04
CA PHE A 518 12.38 -4.90 12.86
C PHE A 518 10.88 -5.02 13.07
N GLY A 519 10.27 -5.88 12.28
CA GLY A 519 8.85 -6.22 12.36
C GLY A 519 8.64 -7.73 12.39
N LEU A 520 7.74 -8.20 13.24
CA LEU A 520 7.26 -9.58 13.26
C LEU A 520 5.75 -9.53 13.12
N GLU A 521 5.22 -10.28 12.17
CA GLU A 521 3.78 -10.36 11.87
C GLU A 521 3.29 -11.79 11.92
N TYR A 522 2.11 -11.98 12.47
CA TYR A 522 1.25 -13.11 12.17
C TYR A 522 -0.01 -12.60 11.52
N ALA A 523 -0.38 -13.20 10.37
CA ALA A 523 -1.59 -12.87 9.65
C ALA A 523 -2.40 -14.12 9.29
N ASN A 524 -3.71 -13.94 9.18
CA ASN A 524 -4.64 -14.95 8.71
C ASN A 524 -5.53 -14.36 7.62
N THR A 525 -5.62 -15.06 6.50
CA THR A 525 -6.52 -14.72 5.38
C THR A 525 -7.54 -15.83 5.23
N ASN A 526 -8.81 -15.49 5.11
CA ASN A 526 -9.90 -16.42 4.83
C ASN A 526 -10.68 -15.93 3.61
N THR A 527 -10.44 -16.54 2.46
CA THR A 527 -11.16 -16.24 1.22
C THR A 527 -12.41 -17.13 1.14
N MET A 528 -13.56 -16.50 0.99
CA MET A 528 -14.85 -17.16 0.79
C MET A 528 -15.25 -17.07 -0.68
N TYR A 529 -15.48 -18.21 -1.31
CA TYR A 529 -15.84 -18.30 -2.71
C TYR A 529 -17.36 -18.37 -2.91
N VAL A 530 -17.83 -17.92 -4.09
CA VAL A 530 -19.27 -17.94 -4.46
C VAL A 530 -19.90 -19.31 -4.33
N ASN A 531 -19.15 -20.39 -4.46
CA ASN A 531 -19.62 -21.77 -4.30
C ASN A 531 -19.65 -22.25 -2.83
N GLY A 532 -19.40 -21.38 -1.85
CA GLY A 532 -19.39 -21.67 -0.42
C GLY A 532 -18.11 -22.34 0.10
N ILE A 533 -17.07 -22.48 -0.73
CA ILE A 533 -15.77 -22.97 -0.26
C ILE A 533 -15.08 -21.85 0.52
N HIS A 534 -14.47 -22.20 1.65
CA HIS A 534 -13.56 -21.36 2.41
C HIS A 534 -12.13 -21.85 2.21
N ALA A 535 -11.22 -20.92 1.99
CA ALA A 535 -9.80 -21.20 1.85
C ALA A 535 -9.01 -20.30 2.80
N ILE A 536 -8.14 -20.90 3.60
CA ILE A 536 -7.46 -20.21 4.70
C ILE A 536 -5.94 -20.28 4.48
N ASN A 537 -5.27 -19.15 4.67
CA ASN A 537 -3.82 -19.05 4.75
C ASN A 537 -3.38 -18.44 6.08
N HIS A 538 -2.35 -19.02 6.67
CA HIS A 538 -1.65 -18.47 7.82
C HIS A 538 -0.28 -17.98 7.35
N ARG A 539 0.03 -16.72 7.63
CA ARG A 539 1.31 -16.10 7.30
C ARG A 539 2.06 -15.77 8.58
N ALA A 540 3.35 -16.04 8.60
CA ALA A 540 4.29 -15.49 9.56
C ALA A 540 5.38 -14.76 8.79
N GLN A 541 5.59 -13.48 9.09
CA GLN A 541 6.57 -12.64 8.41
C GLN A 541 7.51 -11.99 9.42
N PHE A 542 8.80 -12.01 9.13
CA PHE A 542 9.81 -11.22 9.80
C PHE A 542 10.48 -10.32 8.77
N SER A 543 10.54 -9.02 9.07
CA SER A 543 11.15 -8.04 8.18
C SER A 543 12.14 -7.16 8.95
N GLY A 544 13.26 -6.87 8.28
CA GLY A 544 14.26 -5.90 8.72
C GLY A 544 14.29 -4.71 7.76
N PHE A 545 14.27 -3.50 8.31
CA PHE A 545 14.25 -2.25 7.53
C PHE A 545 15.44 -1.38 7.88
N PHE A 546 16.06 -0.79 6.86
CA PHE A 546 16.93 0.37 7.01
C PHE A 546 16.24 1.58 6.37
N ILE A 547 15.78 2.51 7.19
CA ILE A 547 14.97 3.68 6.80
C ILE A 547 15.87 4.90 6.75
N PHE A 548 15.84 5.68 5.65
CA PHE A 548 16.69 6.86 5.43
C PHE A 548 15.96 8.02 4.76
#